data_55d4beaa9869cc1116786c263f60e292
#
_entry.id   55d4beaa9869cc1116786c263f60e292
#
_cell.length_a   1.000
_cell.length_b   1.000
_cell.length_c   1.000
_cell.angle_alpha   90.00
_cell.angle_beta   90.00
_cell.angle_gamma   90.00
#
_symmetry.space_group_name_H-M   'P 1'
#
loop_
_entity.id
_entity.type
_entity.pdbx_description
1 polymer ?
#
loop_
_entity_poly.entity_id
_entity_poly.type
_entity_poly.pdbx_seq_one_letter_code
_entity_poly.pdbx_strand_id
1 'polypeptide(L)'
;MELIFYDKDGTPTAYTLNDDIYLFNGKPVAYIYNQSYIYSIKGKHLGFFDNGYIIDIDGNYVFFTDNSVGGIVKPAKRCVPSRSARMPYPIKLTREIPRIRPVKKLNWSNKSNISFWD
;
A
#
# COMPACT_ATOMS: atom_id res chain seq x y z
N MET A 1 8.46 11.24 5.20
CA MET A 1 7.17 11.16 5.92
C MET A 1 6.75 9.71 6.03
N GLU A 2 6.33 9.30 7.20
CA GLU A 2 5.81 7.94 7.39
C GLU A 2 4.31 7.93 7.21
N LEU A 3 3.83 6.94 6.44
CA LEU A 3 2.40 6.66 6.28
C LEU A 3 2.11 5.28 6.83
N ILE A 4 0.91 5.11 7.38
CA ILE A 4 0.42 3.80 7.80
C ILE A 4 -0.73 3.45 6.88
N PHE A 5 -0.69 2.24 6.32
CA PHE A 5 -1.73 1.75 5.42
C PHE A 5 -2.73 0.90 6.20
N TYR A 6 -3.98 1.35 6.20
CA TYR A 6 -5.11 0.70 6.86
C TYR A 6 -6.00 0.04 5.81
N ASP A 7 -6.47 -1.16 6.09
CA ASP A 7 -7.37 -1.87 5.18
C ASP A 7 -8.84 -1.43 5.34
N LYS A 8 -9.72 -2.10 4.64
CA LYS A 8 -11.16 -1.78 4.64
C LYS A 8 -11.81 -1.90 6.00
N ASP A 9 -11.21 -2.62 6.94
CA ASP A 9 -11.70 -2.79 8.31
C ASP A 9 -10.99 -1.85 9.29
N GLY A 10 -10.13 -0.98 8.77
CA GLY A 10 -9.34 -0.06 9.59
C GLY A 10 -8.13 -0.72 10.24
N THR A 11 -7.79 -1.94 9.86
CA THR A 11 -6.65 -2.66 10.43
C THR A 11 -5.34 -2.18 9.78
N PRO A 12 -4.35 -1.76 10.60
CA PRO A 12 -3.04 -1.40 10.04
C PRO A 12 -2.35 -2.63 9.45
N THR A 13 -1.86 -2.53 8.21
CA THR A 13 -1.19 -3.64 7.54
C THR A 13 0.30 -3.39 7.34
N ALA A 14 0.66 -2.15 7.04
CA ALA A 14 2.03 -1.81 6.66
C ALA A 14 2.30 -0.34 6.92
N TYR A 15 3.56 0.03 6.84
CA TYR A 15 3.97 1.44 6.97
C TYR A 15 5.09 1.75 5.99
N THR A 16 5.29 3.05 5.72
CA THR A 16 6.39 3.49 4.88
C THR A 16 7.55 4.00 5.74
N LEU A 17 8.76 3.77 5.25
CA LEU A 17 9.96 4.47 5.69
C LEU A 17 10.61 5.01 4.43
N ASN A 18 10.60 6.34 4.26
CA ASN A 18 10.84 6.96 2.97
C ASN A 18 9.83 6.40 1.97
N ASP A 19 10.27 5.81 0.88
CA ASP A 19 9.37 5.20 -0.10
C ASP A 19 9.29 3.68 0.03
N ASP A 20 9.98 3.10 0.99
CA ASP A 20 9.98 1.66 1.20
C ASP A 20 8.82 1.27 2.13
N ILE A 21 8.21 0.13 1.85
CA ILE A 21 7.04 -0.36 2.58
C ILE A 21 7.40 -1.63 3.34
N TYR A 22 7.10 -1.62 4.64
CA TYR A 22 7.37 -2.72 5.57
C TYR A 22 6.08 -3.16 6.25
N LEU A 23 5.98 -4.45 6.53
CA LEU A 23 4.98 -4.96 7.47
C LEU A 23 5.42 -4.66 8.91
N PHE A 24 4.48 -4.72 9.85
CA PHE A 24 4.79 -4.43 11.26
C PHE A 24 5.70 -5.49 11.90
N ASN A 25 5.82 -6.67 11.29
CA ASN A 25 6.79 -7.68 11.72
C ASN A 25 8.22 -7.40 11.22
N GLY A 26 8.42 -6.31 10.51
CA GLY A 26 9.73 -5.90 9.99
C GLY A 26 10.05 -6.39 8.59
N LYS A 27 9.16 -7.17 7.98
CA LYS A 27 9.41 -7.73 6.64
C LYS A 27 9.20 -6.65 5.57
N PRO A 28 10.23 -6.37 4.73
CA PRO A 28 10.05 -5.49 3.58
C PRO A 28 9.20 -6.18 2.51
N VAL A 29 8.24 -5.48 1.91
CA VAL A 29 7.29 -6.08 0.96
C VAL A 29 7.18 -5.34 -0.35
N ALA A 30 7.36 -4.02 -0.35
CA ALA A 30 7.06 -3.20 -1.54
C ALA A 30 7.72 -1.84 -1.44
N TYR A 31 7.48 -1.00 -2.42
CA TYR A 31 7.93 0.39 -2.39
C TYR A 31 7.03 1.26 -3.27
N ILE A 32 7.10 2.57 -3.05
CA ILE A 32 6.41 3.56 -3.88
C ILE A 32 7.43 4.07 -4.90
N TYR A 33 7.09 3.94 -6.18
CA TYR A 33 7.94 4.40 -7.26
C TYR A 33 7.34 5.64 -7.91
N ASN A 34 8.17 6.65 -8.08
CA ASN A 34 7.79 7.90 -8.77
C ASN A 34 6.53 8.54 -8.15
N GLN A 35 6.35 8.38 -6.85
CA GLN A 35 5.25 8.95 -6.06
C GLN A 35 3.85 8.50 -6.50
N SER A 36 3.74 7.56 -7.42
CA SER A 36 2.46 7.15 -8.02
C SER A 36 2.26 5.66 -8.12
N TYR A 37 3.32 4.88 -8.15
CA TYR A 37 3.24 3.45 -8.45
C TYR A 37 3.64 2.62 -7.25
N ILE A 38 2.89 1.54 -7.00
CA ILE A 38 3.23 0.57 -5.96
C ILE A 38 3.79 -0.66 -6.64
N TYR A 39 5.03 -1.00 -6.30
CA TYR A 39 5.72 -2.17 -6.83
C TYR A 39 6.11 -3.12 -5.70
N SER A 40 6.01 -4.42 -5.96
CA SER A 40 6.62 -5.41 -5.08
C SER A 40 8.14 -5.38 -5.28
N ILE A 41 8.86 -5.96 -4.32
CA ILE A 41 10.33 -6.07 -4.42
C ILE A 41 10.73 -6.84 -5.68
N LYS A 42 9.90 -7.80 -6.10
CA LYS A 42 10.15 -8.59 -7.31
C LYS A 42 9.89 -7.84 -8.61
N GLY A 43 9.40 -6.62 -8.54
CA GLY A 43 9.14 -5.77 -9.70
C GLY A 43 7.73 -5.86 -10.26
N LYS A 44 6.83 -6.59 -9.59
CA LYS A 44 5.43 -6.66 -10.01
C LYS A 44 4.71 -5.36 -9.68
N HIS A 45 3.97 -4.81 -10.64
CA HIS A 45 3.15 -3.62 -10.42
C HIS A 45 1.88 -4.01 -9.67
N LEU A 46 1.77 -3.57 -8.43
CA LEU A 46 0.66 -3.95 -7.55
C LEU A 46 -0.52 -2.99 -7.63
N GLY A 47 -0.26 -1.71 -7.84
CA GLY A 47 -1.31 -0.71 -7.85
C GLY A 47 -0.75 0.70 -7.92
N PHE A 48 -1.58 1.66 -7.50
CA PHE A 48 -1.24 3.08 -7.59
C PHE A 48 -1.42 3.75 -6.24
N PHE A 49 -0.55 4.72 -5.97
CA PHE A 49 -0.70 5.60 -4.82
C PHE A 49 -1.38 6.88 -5.30
N ASP A 50 -2.55 7.19 -4.77
CA ASP A 50 -3.37 8.29 -5.26
C ASP A 50 -4.11 8.98 -4.12
N ASN A 51 -3.81 10.25 -3.89
CA ASN A 51 -4.43 11.09 -2.86
C ASN A 51 -4.44 10.43 -1.46
N GLY A 52 -3.37 9.74 -1.10
CA GLY A 52 -3.25 9.07 0.18
C GLY A 52 -3.87 7.68 0.23
N TYR A 53 -4.47 7.21 -0.84
CA TYR A 53 -5.01 5.86 -0.98
C TYR A 53 -4.08 5.00 -1.81
N ILE A 54 -4.13 3.69 -1.58
CA ILE A 54 -3.64 2.72 -2.56
C ILE A 54 -4.84 2.12 -3.27
N ILE A 55 -4.83 2.18 -4.60
CA ILE A 55 -5.81 1.51 -5.46
C ILE A 55 -5.13 0.39 -6.21
N ASP A 56 -5.87 -0.68 -6.51
CA ASP A 56 -5.34 -1.79 -7.27
C ASP A 56 -5.36 -1.49 -8.78
N ILE A 57 -4.91 -2.45 -9.58
CA ILE A 57 -4.84 -2.28 -11.04
C ILE A 57 -6.22 -2.20 -11.70
N ASP A 58 -7.28 -2.57 -10.99
CA ASP A 58 -8.67 -2.50 -11.46
C ASP A 58 -9.38 -1.23 -11.01
N GLY A 59 -8.75 -0.43 -10.17
CA GLY A 59 -9.32 0.81 -9.66
C GLY A 59 -10.08 0.68 -8.36
N ASN A 60 -10.07 -0.49 -7.73
CA ASN A 60 -10.67 -0.68 -6.40
C ASN A 60 -9.72 -0.18 -5.32
N TYR A 61 -10.27 0.38 -4.25
CA TYR A 61 -9.48 0.86 -3.12
C TYR A 61 -8.98 -0.32 -2.29
N VAL A 62 -7.70 -0.27 -1.91
CA VAL A 62 -7.06 -1.33 -1.12
C VAL A 62 -6.77 -0.84 0.29
N PHE A 63 -6.09 0.30 0.41
CA PHE A 63 -5.70 0.87 1.69
C PHE A 63 -5.96 2.36 1.73
N PHE A 64 -6.15 2.88 2.94
CA PHE A 64 -6.18 4.31 3.18
C PHE A 64 -5.10 4.70 4.19
N THR A 65 -4.81 5.98 4.28
CA THR A 65 -3.89 6.58 5.25
C THR A 65 -4.58 7.76 5.93
N ASP A 66 -3.92 8.35 6.92
CA ASP A 66 -4.43 9.58 7.54
C ASP A 66 -4.51 10.75 6.56
N ASN A 67 -3.74 10.68 5.46
CA ASN A 67 -3.70 11.74 4.46
C ASN A 67 -4.66 11.50 3.29
N SER A 68 -5.47 10.44 3.34
CA SER A 68 -6.39 10.12 2.25
C SER A 68 -7.49 11.14 2.12
N VAL A 69 -7.73 11.63 0.90
CA VAL A 69 -8.77 12.62 0.59
C VAL A 69 -9.46 12.28 -0.73
N GLY A 70 -10.73 12.63 -0.82
CA GLY A 70 -11.46 12.62 -2.10
C GLY A 70 -11.79 11.26 -2.67
N GLY A 71 -11.78 10.22 -1.84
CA GLY A 71 -12.08 8.87 -2.30
C GLY A 71 -13.14 8.19 -1.46
N ILE A 72 -13.02 6.86 -1.36
CA ILE A 72 -13.97 6.05 -0.59
C ILE A 72 -13.99 6.47 0.88
N VAL A 73 -15.15 6.32 1.53
CA VAL A 73 -15.30 6.65 2.95
C VAL A 73 -14.37 5.76 3.78
N LYS A 74 -13.61 6.41 4.69
CA LYS A 74 -12.64 5.70 5.53
C LYS A 74 -13.35 5.16 6.77
N PRO A 75 -13.14 3.88 7.12
CA PRO A 75 -13.64 3.33 8.37
C PRO A 75 -12.83 3.84 9.57
N ALA A 76 -13.31 3.56 10.77
CA ALA A 76 -12.56 3.85 11.99
C ALA A 76 -11.28 3.01 12.01
N LYS A 77 -10.18 3.65 12.43
CA LYS A 77 -8.87 2.98 12.48
C LYS A 77 -8.74 2.19 13.77
N ARG A 78 -8.13 1.01 13.67
CA ARG A 78 -7.75 0.20 14.83
C ARG A 78 -6.38 0.65 15.34
N CYS A 79 -6.03 0.19 16.55
CA CYS A 79 -4.73 0.52 17.14
C CYS A 79 -3.59 0.03 16.28
N VAL A 80 -2.55 0.86 16.17
CA VAL A 80 -1.34 0.51 15.43
C VAL A 80 -0.49 -0.41 16.30
N PRO A 81 -0.07 -1.57 15.78
CA PRO A 81 0.79 -2.48 16.56
C PRO A 81 2.19 -1.95 16.71
N SER A 82 2.93 -2.47 17.67
CA SER A 82 4.35 -2.19 17.80
C SER A 82 5.10 -2.74 16.58
N ARG A 83 6.14 -2.04 16.18
CA ARG A 83 6.96 -2.45 15.04
C ARG A 83 8.10 -3.32 15.51
N SER A 84 8.27 -4.47 14.86
CA SER A 84 9.46 -5.29 15.04
C SER A 84 10.64 -4.66 14.31
N ALA A 85 11.86 -5.05 14.67
CA ALA A 85 13.05 -4.59 13.98
C ALA A 85 12.93 -4.92 12.48
N ARG A 86 13.29 -3.94 11.65
CA ARG A 86 13.20 -4.11 10.20
C ARG A 86 14.30 -5.05 9.72
N MET A 87 13.91 -5.97 8.84
CA MET A 87 14.85 -6.81 8.11
C MET A 87 15.56 -5.97 7.05
N PRO A 88 16.78 -6.35 6.62
CA PRO A 88 17.45 -5.67 5.52
C PRO A 88 16.56 -5.61 4.28
N TYR A 89 16.52 -4.45 3.64
CA TYR A 89 15.73 -4.30 2.42
C TYR A 89 16.45 -5.01 1.27
N PRO A 90 15.79 -5.95 0.58
CA PRO A 90 16.43 -6.67 -0.51
C PRO A 90 16.65 -5.79 -1.74
N ILE A 91 17.48 -6.26 -2.65
CA ILE A 91 17.68 -5.58 -3.93
C ILE A 91 16.37 -5.62 -4.71
N LYS A 92 15.93 -4.45 -5.17
CA LYS A 92 14.72 -4.34 -5.98
C LYS A 92 14.99 -4.92 -7.36
N LEU A 93 14.16 -5.86 -7.77
CA LEU A 93 14.29 -6.47 -9.09
C LEU A 93 13.72 -5.55 -10.17
N THR A 94 14.00 -5.88 -11.42
CA THR A 94 13.53 -5.10 -12.57
C THR A 94 12.02 -4.95 -12.51
N ARG A 95 11.55 -3.70 -12.59
CA ARG A 95 10.12 -3.40 -12.58
C ARG A 95 9.48 -3.76 -13.91
N GLU A 96 8.32 -4.37 -13.85
CA GLU A 96 7.50 -4.51 -15.05
C GLU A 96 6.96 -3.15 -15.47
N ILE A 97 6.56 -3.03 -16.74
CA ILE A 97 5.97 -1.80 -17.26
C ILE A 97 4.68 -1.52 -16.49
N PRO A 98 4.49 -0.28 -16.00
CA PRO A 98 3.26 0.05 -15.25
C PRO A 98 2.02 -0.14 -16.11
N ARG A 99 0.96 -0.62 -15.48
CA ARG A 99 -0.34 -0.74 -16.16
C ARG A 99 -0.95 0.64 -16.33
N ILE A 100 -1.87 0.73 -17.29
CA ILE A 100 -2.64 1.96 -17.51
C ILE A 100 -3.46 2.24 -16.25
N ARG A 101 -3.45 3.51 -15.79
CA ARG A 101 -4.20 3.90 -14.61
C ARG A 101 -5.69 3.68 -14.85
N PRO A 102 -6.36 2.91 -13.99
CA PRO A 102 -7.79 2.62 -14.15
C PRO A 102 -8.66 3.79 -13.71
N VAL A 103 -9.92 3.76 -14.10
CA VAL A 103 -10.93 4.63 -13.50
C VAL A 103 -11.17 4.14 -12.07
N LYS A 104 -11.13 5.07 -11.10
CA LYS A 104 -11.35 4.73 -9.70
C LYS A 104 -12.81 4.34 -9.46
N LYS A 105 -12.99 3.24 -8.76
CA LYS A 105 -14.32 2.74 -8.34
C LYS A 105 -14.45 2.95 -6.84
N LEU A 106 -15.63 3.36 -6.37
CA LEU A 106 -15.86 3.55 -4.93
C LEU A 106 -16.20 2.21 -4.27
N ASN A 107 -15.33 1.23 -4.46
CA ASN A 107 -15.43 -0.11 -3.89
C ASN A 107 -14.11 -0.50 -3.25
N TRP A 108 -14.18 -1.32 -2.20
CA TRP A 108 -12.99 -1.94 -1.64
C TRP A 108 -12.61 -3.18 -2.44
N SER A 109 -11.31 -3.35 -2.66
CA SER A 109 -10.77 -4.56 -3.28
C SER A 109 -10.99 -5.78 -2.38
N ASN A 110 -11.16 -6.96 -2.98
CA ASN A 110 -11.15 -8.22 -2.24
C ASN A 110 -9.80 -8.47 -1.54
N LYS A 111 -8.75 -7.81 -2.00
CA LYS A 111 -7.41 -7.90 -1.41
C LYS A 111 -7.12 -6.74 -0.46
N SER A 112 -8.15 -6.04 0.02
CA SER A 112 -7.98 -5.01 1.05
C SER A 112 -7.68 -5.67 2.40
N ASN A 113 -6.51 -6.25 2.51
CA ASN A 113 -5.96 -6.90 3.69
C ASN A 113 -4.46 -7.12 3.45
N ILE A 114 -3.81 -7.79 4.39
CA ILE A 114 -2.36 -8.01 4.31
C ILE A 114 -1.95 -8.82 3.08
N SER A 115 -2.85 -9.61 2.50
CA SER A 115 -2.52 -10.44 1.33
C SER A 115 -2.24 -9.62 0.07
N PHE A 116 -2.61 -8.34 0.05
CA PHE A 116 -2.27 -7.47 -1.08
C PHE A 116 -0.76 -7.43 -1.33
N TRP A 117 0.02 -7.57 -0.27
CA TRP A 117 1.48 -7.47 -0.34
C TRP A 117 2.16 -8.77 -0.76
N ASP A 118 1.42 -9.85 -0.93
CA ASP A 118 1.97 -11.16 -1.31
C ASP A 118 2.47 -11.21 -2.76
#